data_1d1ec3535f497afae0188059184aec4c
#
_entry.id   1d1ec3535f497afae0188059184aec4c
#
_cell.length_a   1.000
_cell.length_b   1.000
_cell.length_c   1.000
_cell.angle_alpha   90.00
_cell.angle_beta   90.00
_cell.angle_gamma   90.00
#
_symmetry.space_group_name_H-M   'P 1'
#
loop_
_entity.id
_entity.type
_entity.pdbx_description
1 polymer ?
#
loop_
_entity_poly.entity_id
_entity_poly.type
_entity_poly.pdbx_seq_one_letter_code
_entity_poly.pdbx_strand_id
1 'polypeptide(L)'
;MEFNEYQKLANRTLYGNEQVLTNLALGLASESGEVVDIVKKYTFQGHQLDEQVLTKKIGDVLWYLSQIAEWNNVDFEKVAQENIEKLKEKKILKSLKNAIQNDTQNN
;
A
#
# COMPACT_ATOMS: atom_id res chain seq x y z
N MET A 1 6.92 0.15 -16.30
CA MET A 1 6.78 1.51 -15.74
C MET A 1 7.26 1.51 -14.30
N GLU A 2 8.09 2.45 -13.94
CA GLU A 2 8.56 2.59 -12.56
C GLU A 2 7.64 3.49 -11.74
N PHE A 3 7.71 3.38 -10.41
CA PHE A 3 6.82 4.14 -9.52
C PHE A 3 7.01 5.64 -9.62
N ASN A 4 8.24 6.12 -9.85
CA ASN A 4 8.46 7.57 -10.04
C ASN A 4 7.79 8.09 -11.31
N GLU A 5 7.81 7.32 -12.37
CA GLU A 5 7.10 7.67 -13.60
C GLU A 5 5.60 7.68 -13.38
N TYR A 6 5.08 6.65 -12.70
CA TYR A 6 3.66 6.60 -12.32
C TYR A 6 3.26 7.83 -11.49
N GLN A 7 4.06 8.20 -10.50
CA GLN A 7 3.81 9.33 -9.62
C GLN A 7 3.66 10.63 -10.41
N LYS A 8 4.55 10.88 -11.36
CA LYS A 8 4.48 12.07 -12.21
C LYS A 8 3.23 12.09 -13.09
N LEU A 9 2.90 10.96 -13.68
CA LEU A 9 1.72 10.86 -14.54
C LEU A 9 0.43 11.02 -13.71
N ALA A 10 0.37 10.41 -12.56
CA ALA A 10 -0.77 10.49 -11.66
C ALA A 10 -0.97 11.92 -11.14
N ASN A 11 0.11 12.63 -10.85
CA ASN A 11 0.06 14.01 -10.35
C ASN A 11 -0.61 14.97 -11.32
N ARG A 12 -0.64 14.66 -12.60
CA ARG A 12 -1.34 15.51 -13.60
C ARG A 12 -2.84 15.58 -13.36
N THR A 13 -3.41 14.61 -12.65
CA THR A 13 -4.83 14.56 -12.34
C THR A 13 -5.15 15.11 -10.96
N LEU A 14 -4.15 15.57 -10.21
CA LEU A 14 -4.35 16.13 -8.88
C LEU A 14 -4.81 17.58 -8.99
N TYR A 15 -5.98 17.85 -8.41
CA TYR A 15 -6.53 19.19 -8.27
C TYR A 15 -6.71 19.49 -6.79
N GLY A 16 -6.39 20.70 -6.40
CA GLY A 16 -6.61 21.08 -5.02
C GLY A 16 -5.78 22.28 -4.60
N ASN A 17 -6.07 22.74 -3.42
CA ASN A 17 -5.43 23.89 -2.81
C ASN A 17 -5.07 23.59 -1.36
N GLU A 18 -5.51 24.39 -0.44
CA GLU A 18 -5.04 24.42 0.95
C GLU A 18 -5.26 23.16 1.79
N GLN A 19 -6.14 22.26 1.42
CA GLN A 19 -6.44 21.05 2.21
C GLN A 19 -6.17 19.76 1.45
N VAL A 20 -5.25 19.82 0.51
CA VAL A 20 -4.96 18.70 -0.39
C VAL A 20 -4.59 17.43 0.38
N LEU A 21 -3.70 17.55 1.37
CA LEU A 21 -3.27 16.36 2.13
C LEU A 21 -4.44 15.70 2.86
N THR A 22 -5.28 16.49 3.51
CA THR A 22 -6.45 15.95 4.22
C THR A 22 -7.41 15.28 3.25
N ASN A 23 -7.67 15.89 2.09
CA ASN A 23 -8.54 15.32 1.07
C ASN A 23 -7.97 14.02 0.51
N LEU A 24 -6.65 13.95 0.32
CA LEU A 24 -5.98 12.72 -0.13
C LEU A 24 -6.11 11.60 0.92
N ALA A 25 -5.94 11.93 2.19
CA ALA A 25 -6.07 10.95 3.28
C ALA A 25 -7.50 10.40 3.39
N LEU A 26 -8.49 11.27 3.30
CA LEU A 26 -9.90 10.87 3.31
C LEU A 26 -10.25 10.00 2.09
N GLY A 27 -9.74 10.37 0.91
CA GLY A 27 -9.92 9.59 -0.30
C GLY A 27 -9.28 8.21 -0.19
N LEU A 28 -8.09 8.13 0.38
CA LEU A 28 -7.42 6.85 0.63
C LEU A 28 -8.26 5.94 1.51
N ALA A 29 -8.82 6.47 2.59
CA ALA A 29 -9.68 5.70 3.49
C ALA A 29 -10.92 5.21 2.75
N SER A 30 -11.55 6.04 1.94
CA SER A 30 -12.73 5.70 1.15
C SER A 30 -12.43 4.57 0.15
N GLU A 31 -11.38 4.69 -0.63
CA GLU A 31 -11.02 3.69 -1.64
C GLU A 31 -10.55 2.38 -1.01
N SER A 32 -9.83 2.44 0.12
CA SER A 32 -9.47 1.25 0.88
C SER A 32 -10.70 0.52 1.40
N GLY A 33 -11.71 1.26 1.85
CA GLY A 33 -12.99 0.71 2.28
C GLY A 33 -13.72 0.00 1.14
N GLU A 34 -13.64 0.51 -0.09
CA GLU A 34 -14.23 -0.15 -1.25
C GLU A 34 -13.54 -1.49 -1.56
N VAL A 35 -12.23 -1.57 -1.43
CA VAL A 35 -11.49 -2.83 -1.55
C VAL A 35 -11.96 -3.82 -0.49
N VAL A 36 -12.07 -3.39 0.76
CA VAL A 36 -12.56 -4.21 1.87
C VAL A 36 -13.97 -4.73 1.58
N ASP A 37 -14.86 -3.88 1.07
CA ASP A 37 -16.24 -4.26 0.76
C ASP A 37 -16.30 -5.35 -0.33
N ILE A 38 -15.50 -5.24 -1.38
CA ILE A 38 -15.40 -6.26 -2.44
C ILE A 38 -15.00 -7.61 -1.84
N VAL A 39 -13.97 -7.63 -1.00
CA VAL A 39 -13.47 -8.85 -0.37
C VAL A 39 -14.49 -9.43 0.60
N LYS A 40 -15.13 -8.58 1.40
CA LYS A 40 -16.17 -8.98 2.35
C LYS A 40 -17.33 -9.67 1.63
N LYS A 41 -17.82 -9.09 0.55
CA LYS A 41 -18.92 -9.66 -0.24
C LYS A 41 -18.55 -11.02 -0.84
N TYR A 42 -17.32 -11.16 -1.30
CA TYR A 42 -16.81 -12.44 -1.77
C TYR A 42 -16.75 -13.48 -0.65
N THR A 43 -16.21 -13.11 0.50
CA THR A 43 -15.99 -14.04 1.61
C THR A 43 -17.29 -14.45 2.30
N PHE A 44 -18.20 -13.51 2.55
CA PHE A 44 -19.35 -13.73 3.44
C PHE A 44 -20.72 -13.68 2.77
N GLN A 45 -20.80 -13.13 1.55
CA GLN A 45 -22.11 -12.90 0.92
C GLN A 45 -22.28 -13.63 -0.43
N GLY A 46 -21.39 -14.54 -0.76
CA GLY A 46 -21.51 -15.38 -1.94
C GLY A 46 -21.30 -14.68 -3.27
N HIS A 47 -20.77 -13.44 -3.27
CA HIS A 47 -20.47 -12.74 -4.51
C HIS A 47 -19.19 -13.32 -5.15
N GLN A 48 -19.14 -13.31 -6.47
CA GLN A 48 -17.92 -13.67 -7.18
C GLN A 48 -16.89 -12.54 -7.06
N LEU A 49 -15.62 -12.92 -7.01
CA LEU A 49 -14.51 -11.95 -7.01
C LEU A 49 -14.20 -11.56 -8.45
N ASP A 50 -14.54 -10.33 -8.82
CA ASP A 50 -14.26 -9.79 -10.14
C ASP A 50 -12.85 -9.19 -10.15
N GLU A 51 -11.92 -9.86 -10.83
CA GLU A 51 -10.53 -9.44 -10.89
C GLU A 51 -10.35 -8.05 -11.51
N GLN A 52 -11.16 -7.72 -12.52
CA GLN A 52 -11.05 -6.41 -13.19
C GLN A 52 -11.49 -5.28 -12.26
N VAL A 53 -12.58 -5.47 -11.55
CA VAL A 53 -13.07 -4.49 -10.58
C VAL A 53 -12.07 -4.30 -9.46
N LEU A 54 -11.55 -5.40 -8.92
CA LEU A 54 -10.54 -5.35 -7.84
C LEU A 54 -9.27 -4.65 -8.32
N THR A 55 -8.80 -4.96 -9.52
CA THR A 55 -7.61 -4.32 -10.10
C THR A 55 -7.78 -2.81 -10.19
N LYS A 56 -8.93 -2.34 -10.65
CA LYS A 56 -9.23 -0.90 -10.73
C LYS A 56 -9.23 -0.24 -9.36
N LYS A 57 -9.80 -0.91 -8.35
CA LYS A 57 -9.85 -0.38 -6.99
C LYS A 57 -8.46 -0.33 -6.35
N ILE A 58 -7.63 -1.32 -6.61
CA ILE A 58 -6.22 -1.29 -6.19
C ILE A 58 -5.52 -0.08 -6.82
N GLY A 59 -5.77 0.17 -8.09
CA GLY A 59 -5.23 1.35 -8.78
C GLY A 59 -5.68 2.67 -8.14
N ASP A 60 -6.94 2.76 -7.73
CA ASP A 60 -7.45 3.95 -7.04
C ASP A 60 -6.71 4.19 -5.71
N VAL A 61 -6.46 3.13 -4.95
CA VAL A 61 -5.67 3.22 -3.71
C VAL A 61 -4.24 3.66 -4.03
N LEU A 62 -3.63 3.07 -5.04
CA LEU A 62 -2.28 3.41 -5.48
C LEU A 62 -2.17 4.88 -5.86
N TRP A 63 -3.18 5.43 -6.53
CA TRP A 63 -3.23 6.84 -6.91
C TRP A 63 -3.12 7.74 -5.67
N TYR A 64 -3.95 7.50 -4.65
CA TYR A 64 -3.91 8.29 -3.41
C TYR A 64 -2.58 8.19 -2.71
N LEU A 65 -1.99 6.99 -2.63
CA LEU A 65 -0.69 6.78 -2.02
C LEU A 65 0.40 7.56 -2.76
N SER A 66 0.39 7.52 -4.09
CA SER A 66 1.37 8.24 -4.90
C SER A 66 1.30 9.75 -4.71
N GLN A 67 0.08 10.29 -4.57
CA GLN A 67 -0.13 11.72 -4.38
C GLN A 67 0.21 12.19 -2.97
N ILE A 68 0.00 11.36 -1.97
CA ILE A 68 0.45 11.64 -0.60
C ILE A 68 1.99 11.67 -0.57
N ALA A 69 2.65 10.74 -1.23
CA ALA A 69 4.11 10.74 -1.35
C ALA A 69 4.61 12.01 -2.05
N GLU A 70 3.95 12.41 -3.14
CA GLU A 70 4.28 13.64 -3.87
C GLU A 70 4.15 14.88 -2.99
N TRP A 71 3.06 14.99 -2.24
CA TRP A 71 2.84 16.09 -1.31
C TRP A 71 3.95 16.17 -0.26
N ASN A 72 4.46 15.02 0.18
CA ASN A 72 5.51 14.91 1.18
C ASN A 72 6.92 15.01 0.59
N ASN A 73 7.06 15.30 -0.70
CA ASN A 73 8.33 15.36 -1.43
C ASN A 73 9.15 14.07 -1.33
N VAL A 74 8.49 12.94 -1.37
CA VAL A 74 9.12 11.61 -1.35
C VAL A 74 8.89 10.92 -2.68
N ASP A 75 9.96 10.43 -3.30
CA ASP A 75 9.87 9.60 -4.50
C ASP A 75 9.14 8.29 -4.19
N PHE A 76 8.21 7.91 -5.02
CA PHE A 76 7.43 6.69 -4.81
C PHE A 76 8.30 5.43 -4.88
N GLU A 77 9.35 5.45 -5.69
CA GLU A 77 10.39 4.42 -5.71
C GLU A 77 11.02 4.22 -4.32
N LYS A 78 11.33 5.33 -3.65
CA LYS A 78 11.92 5.29 -2.30
C LYS A 78 10.97 4.64 -1.29
N VAL A 79 9.68 4.94 -1.36
CA VAL A 79 8.67 4.31 -0.50
C VAL A 79 8.71 2.78 -0.66
N ALA A 80 8.72 2.31 -1.91
CA ALA A 80 8.77 0.89 -2.21
C ALA A 80 10.08 0.25 -1.73
N GLN A 81 11.22 0.89 -2.00
CA GLN A 81 12.53 0.40 -1.61
C GLN A 81 12.68 0.29 -0.10
N GLU A 82 12.30 1.32 0.63
CA GLU A 82 12.37 1.31 2.10
C GLU A 82 11.45 0.25 2.70
N ASN A 83 10.30 0.02 2.09
CA ASN A 83 9.39 -1.04 2.54
C ASN A 83 10.04 -2.42 2.37
N ILE A 84 10.67 -2.67 1.22
CA ILE A 84 11.38 -3.93 0.97
C ILE A 84 12.53 -4.12 1.95
N GLU A 85 13.31 -3.08 2.23
CA GLU A 85 14.40 -3.13 3.21
C GLU A 85 13.89 -3.47 4.61
N LYS A 86 12.81 -2.84 5.04
CA LYS A 86 12.16 -3.12 6.32
C LYS A 86 11.70 -4.58 6.42
N LEU A 87 11.14 -5.13 5.34
CA LEU A 87 10.69 -6.52 5.31
C LEU A 87 11.87 -7.50 5.40
N LYS A 88 12.99 -7.19 4.76
CA LYS A 88 14.22 -7.99 4.85
C LYS A 88 14.76 -7.98 6.29
N GLU A 89 14.82 -6.84 6.94
CA GLU A 89 15.25 -6.72 8.33
C GLU A 89 14.37 -7.54 9.27
N LYS A 90 13.06 -7.48 9.11
CA LYS A 90 12.13 -8.27 9.91
C LYS A 90 12.35 -9.77 9.73
N LYS A 91 12.61 -10.22 8.51
CA LYS A 91 12.88 -11.62 8.21
C LYS A 91 14.17 -12.09 8.89
N ILE A 92 15.22 -11.29 8.84
CA ILE A 92 16.51 -11.58 9.48
C ILE A 92 16.31 -11.68 11.00
N LEU A 93 15.64 -10.71 11.61
CA LEU A 93 15.38 -10.72 13.05
C LEU A 93 14.59 -11.94 13.50
N LYS A 94 13.57 -12.32 12.73
CA LYS A 94 12.77 -13.52 13.00
C LYS A 94 13.63 -14.79 12.93
N SER A 95 14.49 -14.90 11.94
CA SER A 95 15.41 -16.01 11.79
C SER A 95 16.38 -16.13 12.99
N LEU A 96 16.93 -15.01 13.42
CA LEU A 96 17.82 -14.95 14.58
C LEU A 96 17.10 -15.36 15.87
N LYS A 97 15.89 -14.88 16.11
CA LYS A 97 15.09 -15.28 17.28
C LYS A 97 14.79 -16.77 17.28
N ASN A 98 14.43 -17.34 16.13
CA ASN A 98 14.16 -18.77 16.01
C ASN A 98 15.43 -19.59 16.30
N ALA A 99 16.57 -19.18 15.81
CA ALA A 99 17.86 -19.85 16.09
C ALA A 99 18.20 -19.84 17.58
N ILE A 100 18.00 -18.70 18.25
CA ILE A 100 18.24 -18.57 19.70
C ILE A 100 17.30 -19.49 20.49
N GLN A 101 16.01 -19.53 20.14
CA GLN A 101 15.04 -20.40 20.79
C GLN A 101 15.40 -21.89 20.63
N ASN A 102 15.81 -22.29 19.44
CA ASN A 102 16.21 -23.69 19.17
C ASN A 102 17.44 -24.07 20.01
N ASP A 103 18.43 -23.20 20.11
CA ASP A 103 19.61 -23.44 20.97
C ASP A 103 19.22 -23.58 22.44
N THR A 104 18.31 -22.74 22.93
CA THR A 104 17.83 -22.78 24.32
C THR A 104 17.05 -24.06 24.61
N GLN A 105 16.26 -24.55 23.66
CA GLN A 105 15.47 -25.78 23.82
C GLN A 105 16.30 -27.04 23.76
N ASN A 106 17.43 -27.01 23.08
CA ASN A 106 18.32 -28.17 22.91
C ASN A 106 19.33 -28.34 24.06
N ASN A 107 19.36 -27.38 24.97
CA ASN A 107 20.18 -27.42 26.17
C ASN A 107 19.31 -27.79 27.39
#